data_50f9da9ba06020656d2853bd573f88a8
#
_entry.id   50f9da9ba06020656d2853bd573f88a8
#
_cell.length_a   1.000
_cell.length_b   1.000
_cell.length_c   1.000
_cell.angle_alpha   90.00
_cell.angle_beta   90.00
_cell.angle_gamma   90.00
#
_symmetry.space_group_name_H-M   'P 1'
#
loop_
_entity.id
_entity.type
_entity.pdbx_description
1 polymer ?
#
loop_
_entity_poly.entity_id
_entity_poly.type
_entity_poly.pdbx_seq_one_letter_code
_entity_poly.pdbx_strand_id
1 'polypeptide(L)'
;MNERLVVKSFGPIRSIDINFRKVNLFIGDQGTGKSCIVKLYSTFRWLEKTLLTETYSSDYFTKFVDARFKKQLCGYHRIDDFFRDDTYILYESALYKFVYAGNTFNIEKKNGTITGLPKIMYVPAERIILSSAEKKLKTFDGLPASNLTFNQTFWESKERFKDGYSLPFGNLNYEYDSLNDISWIEGCDYRVRLINASSGIQSALPVCIVSDYLGNIVASGNERPMSVKELQKLQKETSKIMENENLSDSVKNAMLKHLSSRSRYNCFVNIVEEPELSLFPESQNSMIRLLCKVNNGTTDNMLLLTSHSPYTLLNNLVLAYKAYEKGDDNIKRMVAEIVPPEYHIDPESLTAFSLTEAGMENYQSVLSESSGIISKNDLDSVSELIMREFN
;
A
#
# COMPACT_ATOMS: atom_id res chain seq x y z
N MET A 1 4.83 9.08 11.01
CA MET A 1 5.63 7.84 11.20
C MET A 1 6.99 8.06 10.56
N ASN A 2 8.10 7.75 11.23
CA ASN A 2 9.42 7.83 10.61
C ASN A 2 9.84 6.40 10.24
N GLU A 3 9.56 6.02 9.00
CA GLU A 3 9.98 4.74 8.45
C GLU A 3 11.01 5.00 7.36
N ARG A 4 12.14 4.30 7.41
CA ARG A 4 13.26 4.48 6.48
C ARG A 4 13.68 3.13 5.90
N LEU A 5 13.94 3.13 4.60
CA LEU A 5 14.47 1.98 3.88
C LEU A 5 15.74 2.37 3.13
N VAL A 6 16.85 1.73 3.47
CA VAL A 6 18.09 1.83 2.72
C VAL A 6 18.36 0.51 2.04
N VAL A 7 18.59 0.52 0.75
CA VAL A 7 18.91 -0.69 -0.04
C VAL A 7 20.13 -0.41 -0.91
N LYS A 8 21.08 -1.34 -0.89
CA LYS A 8 22.25 -1.33 -1.78
C LYS A 8 22.41 -2.70 -2.43
N SER A 9 22.74 -2.70 -3.72
CA SER A 9 23.07 -3.91 -4.50
C SER A 9 21.98 -5.00 -4.40
N PHE A 10 20.73 -4.65 -4.71
CA PHE A 10 19.59 -5.58 -4.65
C PHE A 10 18.79 -5.53 -5.96
N GLY A 11 18.81 -6.61 -6.73
CA GLY A 11 18.21 -6.65 -8.07
C GLY A 11 18.69 -5.46 -8.92
N PRO A 12 17.79 -4.65 -9.49
CA PRO A 12 18.15 -3.45 -10.26
C PRO A 12 18.57 -2.27 -9.39
N ILE A 13 18.31 -2.30 -8.07
CA ILE A 13 18.66 -1.21 -7.17
C ILE A 13 20.16 -1.21 -6.87
N ARG A 14 20.83 -0.10 -7.16
CA ARG A 14 22.24 0.13 -6.79
C ARG A 14 22.35 0.71 -5.39
N SER A 15 21.68 1.83 -5.14
CA SER A 15 21.64 2.47 -3.83
C SER A 15 20.42 3.39 -3.73
N ILE A 16 19.62 3.21 -2.68
CA ILE A 16 18.52 4.09 -2.31
C ILE A 16 18.53 4.33 -0.80
N ASP A 17 18.01 5.49 -0.39
CA ASP A 17 17.75 5.87 1.00
C ASP A 17 16.45 6.68 1.04
N ILE A 18 15.37 6.04 1.49
CA ILE A 18 14.02 6.57 1.39
C ILE A 18 13.39 6.68 2.77
N ASN A 19 12.90 7.87 3.10
CA ASN A 19 12.01 8.11 4.22
C ASN A 19 10.57 8.10 3.73
N PHE A 20 9.77 7.17 4.23
CA PHE A 20 8.35 7.05 3.86
C PHE A 20 7.49 8.09 4.56
N ARG A 21 6.48 8.55 3.83
CA ARG A 21 5.43 9.43 4.33
C ARG A 21 4.06 8.80 4.11
N LYS A 22 3.00 9.54 4.40
CA LYS A 22 1.62 9.06 4.25
C LYS A 22 1.27 8.66 2.81
N VAL A 23 1.81 9.39 1.81
CA VAL A 23 1.68 9.08 0.38
C VAL A 23 3.06 8.99 -0.23
N ASN A 24 3.33 7.91 -0.97
CA ASN A 24 4.64 7.65 -1.56
C ASN A 24 4.45 7.23 -3.02
N LEU A 25 5.10 7.93 -3.94
CA LEU A 25 5.06 7.66 -5.37
C LEU A 25 6.44 7.33 -5.91
N PHE A 26 6.53 6.23 -6.64
CA PHE A 26 7.73 5.80 -7.35
C PHE A 26 7.45 5.77 -8.84
N ILE A 27 8.11 6.64 -9.60
CA ILE A 27 8.00 6.73 -11.06
C ILE A 27 9.32 6.31 -11.72
N GLY A 28 9.31 6.03 -13.00
CA GLY A 28 10.50 5.67 -13.79
C GLY A 28 10.23 4.55 -14.78
N ASP A 29 11.25 4.24 -15.59
CA ASP A 29 11.19 3.22 -16.61
C ASP A 29 11.01 1.80 -16.05
N GLN A 30 10.69 0.87 -16.94
CA GLN A 30 10.62 -0.55 -16.60
C GLN A 30 11.98 -1.07 -16.14
N GLY A 31 11.96 -1.97 -15.16
CA GLY A 31 13.20 -2.60 -14.66
C GLY A 31 14.04 -1.74 -13.70
N THR A 32 13.66 -0.50 -13.40
CA THR A 32 14.45 0.42 -12.54
C THR A 32 14.38 0.11 -11.03
N GLY A 33 13.51 -0.80 -10.61
CA GLY A 33 13.42 -1.24 -9.22
C GLY A 33 12.24 -0.70 -8.41
N LYS A 34 11.27 0.01 -9.03
CA LYS A 34 10.07 0.50 -8.35
C LYS A 34 9.37 -0.59 -7.54
N SER A 35 9.03 -1.71 -8.21
CA SER A 35 8.39 -2.86 -7.56
C SER A 35 9.25 -3.48 -6.46
N CYS A 36 10.57 -3.46 -6.58
CA CYS A 36 11.46 -3.99 -5.54
C CYS A 36 11.33 -3.21 -4.23
N ILE A 37 11.25 -1.88 -4.31
CA ILE A 37 11.11 -1.00 -3.15
C ILE A 37 9.81 -1.31 -2.40
N VAL A 38 8.69 -1.31 -3.11
CA VAL A 38 7.37 -1.51 -2.49
C VAL A 38 7.17 -2.95 -1.99
N LYS A 39 7.78 -3.94 -2.65
CA LYS A 39 7.81 -5.34 -2.21
C LYS A 39 8.64 -5.52 -0.93
N LEU A 40 9.82 -4.92 -0.86
CA LEU A 40 10.63 -4.91 0.37
C LEU A 40 9.88 -4.20 1.51
N TYR A 41 9.29 -3.04 1.25
CA TYR A 41 8.49 -2.33 2.24
C TYR A 41 7.33 -3.21 2.76
N SER A 42 6.57 -3.84 1.87
CA SER A 42 5.50 -4.80 2.22
C SER A 42 6.02 -5.93 3.11
N THR A 43 7.18 -6.48 2.74
CA THR A 43 7.86 -7.56 3.47
C THR A 43 8.21 -7.15 4.90
N PHE A 44 8.83 -5.98 5.09
CA PHE A 44 9.22 -5.51 6.42
C PHE A 44 8.02 -5.12 7.29
N ARG A 45 6.99 -4.51 6.70
CA ARG A 45 5.75 -4.21 7.44
C ARG A 45 5.04 -5.49 7.90
N TRP A 46 5.04 -6.54 7.08
CA TRP A 46 4.51 -7.84 7.47
C TRP A 46 5.37 -8.47 8.57
N LEU A 47 6.70 -8.41 8.44
CA LEU A 47 7.63 -8.93 9.45
C LEU A 47 7.42 -8.24 10.80
N GLU A 48 7.35 -6.90 10.81
CA GLU A 48 7.07 -6.13 12.02
C GLU A 48 5.75 -6.58 12.66
N LYS A 49 4.67 -6.69 11.88
CA LYS A 49 3.38 -7.16 12.36
C LYS A 49 3.46 -8.55 13.00
N THR A 50 4.15 -9.49 12.38
CA THR A 50 4.26 -10.87 12.90
C THR A 50 5.07 -10.97 14.18
N LEU A 51 6.08 -10.10 14.34
CA LEU A 51 6.82 -9.97 15.59
C LEU A 51 5.98 -9.31 16.70
N LEU A 52 5.16 -8.32 16.37
CA LEU A 52 4.23 -7.67 17.30
C LEU A 52 3.13 -8.60 17.80
N THR A 53 2.62 -9.46 16.92
CA THR A 53 1.62 -10.49 17.28
C THR A 53 2.26 -11.75 17.87
N GLU A 54 3.60 -11.80 17.91
CA GLU A 54 4.39 -12.95 18.33
C GLU A 54 4.01 -14.24 17.59
N THR A 55 3.51 -14.10 16.35
CA THR A 55 3.27 -15.23 15.46
C THR A 55 4.57 -15.97 15.17
N TYR A 56 5.66 -15.21 15.03
CA TYR A 56 7.03 -15.71 14.91
C TYR A 56 7.95 -14.98 15.87
N SER A 57 9.02 -15.65 16.33
CA SER A 57 10.11 -15.04 17.09
C SER A 57 11.16 -14.42 16.15
N SER A 58 11.96 -13.51 16.66
CA SER A 58 13.11 -12.95 15.91
C SER A 58 14.08 -14.06 15.47
N ASP A 59 14.33 -15.02 16.35
CA ASP A 59 15.20 -16.19 16.11
C ASP A 59 14.77 -17.02 14.90
N TYR A 60 13.48 -17.07 14.62
CA TYR A 60 12.95 -17.81 13.47
C TYR A 60 13.52 -17.29 12.14
N PHE A 61 13.70 -15.98 12.02
CA PHE A 61 14.21 -15.36 10.79
C PHE A 61 15.73 -15.21 10.78
N THR A 62 16.35 -15.02 11.95
CA THR A 62 17.78 -14.72 12.06
C THR A 62 18.67 -15.98 12.05
N LYS A 63 18.16 -17.11 12.52
CA LYS A 63 18.94 -18.38 12.56
C LYS A 63 19.01 -19.11 11.21
N PHE A 64 18.04 -18.92 10.34
CA PHE A 64 17.95 -19.60 9.04
C PHE A 64 17.68 -18.58 7.93
N VAL A 65 18.61 -17.66 7.73
CA VAL A 65 18.43 -16.49 6.84
C VAL A 65 18.03 -16.89 5.43
N ASP A 66 18.75 -17.84 4.80
CA ASP A 66 18.44 -18.26 3.43
C ASP A 66 17.05 -18.89 3.32
N ALA A 67 16.68 -19.78 4.23
CA ALA A 67 15.40 -20.49 4.15
C ALA A 67 14.22 -19.62 4.60
N ARG A 68 14.40 -18.75 5.61
CA ARG A 68 13.31 -18.03 6.25
C ARG A 68 13.18 -16.57 5.76
N PHE A 69 14.29 -15.83 5.76
CA PHE A 69 14.24 -14.44 5.30
C PHE A 69 14.22 -14.35 3.76
N LYS A 70 15.21 -14.99 3.09
CA LYS A 70 15.25 -14.89 1.63
C LYS A 70 14.13 -15.71 0.98
N LYS A 71 14.15 -17.05 1.08
CA LYS A 71 13.23 -17.91 0.32
C LYS A 71 11.78 -17.82 0.79
N GLN A 72 11.51 -17.82 2.10
CA GLN A 72 10.13 -17.79 2.58
C GLN A 72 9.55 -16.38 2.57
N LEU A 73 10.26 -15.38 3.14
CA LEU A 73 9.73 -14.03 3.29
C LEU A 73 9.84 -13.22 2.00
N CYS A 74 11.02 -13.13 1.40
CA CYS A 74 11.22 -12.42 0.14
C CYS A 74 10.66 -13.19 -1.06
N GLY A 75 10.67 -14.53 -1.02
CA GLY A 75 10.04 -15.39 -2.02
C GLY A 75 8.53 -15.22 -2.13
N TYR A 76 7.84 -14.73 -1.08
CA TYR A 76 6.43 -14.36 -1.13
C TYR A 76 6.12 -13.37 -2.26
N HIS A 77 7.05 -12.45 -2.54
CA HIS A 77 6.99 -11.46 -3.62
C HIS A 77 7.88 -11.82 -4.81
N ARG A 78 8.54 -12.99 -4.81
CA ARG A 78 9.54 -13.40 -5.82
C ARG A 78 10.67 -12.38 -6.00
N ILE A 79 11.25 -11.94 -4.90
CA ILE A 79 12.43 -11.09 -4.87
C ILE A 79 13.61 -11.77 -4.16
N ASP A 80 13.51 -13.07 -3.93
CA ASP A 80 14.55 -13.88 -3.30
C ASP A 80 15.81 -14.07 -4.17
N ASP A 81 15.67 -14.04 -5.50
CA ASP A 81 16.79 -14.13 -6.43
C ASP A 81 17.52 -12.79 -6.64
N PHE A 82 17.08 -11.69 -6.00
CA PHE A 82 17.66 -10.36 -6.17
C PHE A 82 18.87 -10.08 -5.25
N PHE A 83 19.14 -10.99 -4.32
CA PHE A 83 20.28 -10.86 -3.41
C PHE A 83 21.60 -11.08 -4.13
N ARG A 84 22.59 -10.23 -3.85
CA ARG A 84 23.98 -10.30 -4.26
C ARG A 84 24.87 -10.44 -3.05
N ASP A 85 26.14 -10.78 -3.23
CA ASP A 85 27.11 -10.94 -2.13
C ASP A 85 27.30 -9.65 -1.31
N ASP A 86 27.19 -8.48 -1.99
CA ASP A 86 27.32 -7.14 -1.42
C ASP A 86 25.98 -6.50 -1.08
N THR A 87 24.87 -7.24 -1.10
CA THR A 87 23.55 -6.70 -0.75
C THR A 87 23.52 -6.21 0.69
N TYR A 88 23.07 -4.96 0.83
CA TYR A 88 22.77 -4.33 2.12
C TYR A 88 21.34 -3.82 2.13
N ILE A 89 20.57 -4.20 3.15
CA ILE A 89 19.20 -3.71 3.35
C ILE A 89 19.04 -3.30 4.82
N LEU A 90 18.60 -2.07 5.03
CA LEU A 90 18.17 -1.54 6.32
C LEU A 90 16.72 -1.10 6.22
N TYR A 91 15.86 -1.63 7.06
CA TYR A 91 14.56 -1.02 7.32
C TYR A 91 14.47 -0.61 8.78
N GLU A 92 14.01 0.60 9.03
CA GLU A 92 13.88 1.17 10.35
C GLU A 92 12.51 1.80 10.53
N SER A 93 11.82 1.41 11.59
CA SER A 93 10.55 1.98 12.05
C SER A 93 10.68 2.53 13.48
N ALA A 94 9.58 2.97 14.05
CA ALA A 94 9.54 3.35 15.46
C ALA A 94 9.79 2.15 16.41
N LEU A 95 9.49 0.93 15.99
CA LEU A 95 9.47 -0.26 16.84
C LEU A 95 10.62 -1.23 16.59
N TYR A 96 11.12 -1.29 15.36
CA TYR A 96 12.14 -2.25 14.96
C TYR A 96 13.16 -1.63 14.02
N LYS A 97 14.35 -2.23 14.05
CA LYS A 97 15.39 -2.03 13.05
C LYS A 97 15.79 -3.40 12.52
N PHE A 98 15.68 -3.57 11.20
CA PHE A 98 16.04 -4.77 10.48
C PHE A 98 17.25 -4.48 9.62
N VAL A 99 18.29 -5.30 9.69
CA VAL A 99 19.51 -5.14 8.90
C VAL A 99 19.89 -6.46 8.27
N TYR A 100 19.95 -6.49 6.94
CA TYR A 100 20.55 -7.57 6.18
C TYR A 100 21.88 -7.11 5.61
N ALA A 101 22.97 -7.82 5.92
CA ALA A 101 24.30 -7.58 5.39
C ALA A 101 25.15 -8.86 5.51
N GLY A 102 26.02 -9.14 4.53
CA GLY A 102 26.96 -10.25 4.58
C GLY A 102 26.29 -11.60 4.91
N ASN A 103 25.16 -11.90 4.28
CA ASN A 103 24.34 -13.09 4.52
C ASN A 103 23.83 -13.26 5.97
N THR A 104 23.87 -12.21 6.78
CA THR A 104 23.28 -12.17 8.12
C THR A 104 22.05 -11.26 8.13
N PHE A 105 21.08 -11.62 8.96
CA PHE A 105 19.88 -10.83 9.17
C PHE A 105 19.71 -10.55 10.64
N ASN A 106 19.74 -9.29 11.03
CA ASN A 106 19.65 -8.84 12.41
C ASN A 106 18.35 -8.09 12.64
N ILE A 107 17.73 -8.36 13.79
CA ILE A 107 16.48 -7.74 14.22
C ILE A 107 16.71 -7.12 15.60
N GLU A 108 16.56 -5.81 15.67
CA GLU A 108 16.67 -5.03 16.89
C GLU A 108 15.30 -4.43 17.22
N LYS A 109 14.80 -4.69 18.43
CA LYS A 109 13.58 -4.07 18.95
C LYS A 109 13.91 -2.75 19.61
N LYS A 110 13.20 -1.69 19.22
CA LYS A 110 13.34 -0.33 19.77
C LYS A 110 12.30 -0.07 20.87
N ASN A 111 12.52 0.95 21.67
CA ASN A 111 11.62 1.37 22.76
C ASN A 111 10.46 2.25 22.27
N GLY A 112 9.87 1.92 21.13
CA GLY A 112 8.73 2.65 20.59
C GLY A 112 7.39 2.20 21.19
N THR A 113 6.36 3.04 21.05
CA THR A 113 5.00 2.71 21.51
C THR A 113 4.20 2.08 20.37
N ILE A 114 3.55 0.95 20.64
CA ILE A 114 2.63 0.30 19.70
C ILE A 114 1.31 1.07 19.72
N THR A 115 0.92 1.63 18.59
CA THR A 115 -0.37 2.31 18.42
C THR A 115 -1.47 1.38 17.87
N GLY A 116 -1.09 0.20 17.40
CA GLY A 116 -1.98 -0.84 16.83
C GLY A 116 -1.28 -1.63 15.73
N LEU A 117 -2.04 -2.47 15.02
CA LEU A 117 -1.52 -3.33 13.96
C LEU A 117 -1.91 -2.82 12.57
N PRO A 118 -1.00 -2.87 11.58
CA PRO A 118 -1.33 -2.51 10.22
C PRO A 118 -2.15 -3.61 9.52
N LYS A 119 -3.14 -3.22 8.73
CA LYS A 119 -3.66 -4.03 7.65
C LYS A 119 -2.82 -3.72 6.41
N ILE A 120 -2.18 -4.73 5.83
CA ILE A 120 -1.28 -4.55 4.70
C ILE A 120 -1.89 -5.23 3.49
N MET A 121 -1.94 -4.53 2.37
CA MET A 121 -2.34 -5.09 1.08
C MET A 121 -1.35 -4.65 0.00
N TYR A 122 -0.86 -5.64 -0.72
CA TYR A 122 -0.09 -5.44 -1.94
C TYR A 122 -0.97 -5.81 -3.14
N VAL A 123 -1.20 -4.84 -4.01
CA VAL A 123 -1.99 -4.96 -5.23
C VAL A 123 -1.03 -5.05 -6.41
N PRO A 124 -0.87 -6.23 -7.03
CA PRO A 124 0.11 -6.43 -8.10
C PRO A 124 -0.32 -5.79 -9.42
N ALA A 125 0.65 -5.53 -10.31
CA ALA A 125 0.38 -5.07 -11.67
C ALA A 125 -0.35 -6.15 -12.50
N GLU A 126 -0.04 -7.43 -12.27
CA GLU A 126 -0.63 -8.57 -12.99
C GLU A 126 -2.08 -8.91 -12.59
N ARG A 127 -2.74 -8.05 -11.84
CA ARG A 127 -4.09 -8.27 -11.28
C ARG A 127 -5.19 -8.57 -12.30
N ILE A 128 -5.00 -8.20 -13.57
CA ILE A 128 -5.95 -8.50 -14.64
C ILE A 128 -6.16 -10.01 -14.83
N ILE A 129 -5.13 -10.82 -14.61
CA ILE A 129 -5.22 -12.29 -14.67
C ILE A 129 -6.23 -12.81 -13.64
N LEU A 130 -6.32 -12.15 -12.50
CA LEU A 130 -7.17 -12.56 -11.38
C LEU A 130 -8.65 -12.28 -11.64
N SER A 131 -8.96 -11.17 -12.30
CA SER A 131 -10.32 -10.79 -12.66
C SER A 131 -10.82 -11.51 -13.92
N SER A 132 -9.90 -12.02 -14.74
CA SER A 132 -10.22 -12.82 -15.94
C SER A 132 -10.55 -14.29 -15.60
N ALA A 133 -10.35 -14.73 -14.36
CA ALA A 133 -10.67 -16.08 -13.92
C ALA A 133 -12.11 -16.16 -13.39
N GLU A 134 -12.93 -17.08 -13.92
CA GLU A 134 -14.30 -17.32 -13.45
C GLU A 134 -14.37 -18.01 -12.08
N LYS A 135 -13.27 -18.62 -11.65
CA LYS A 135 -13.22 -19.38 -10.40
C LYS A 135 -12.10 -18.88 -9.49
N LYS A 136 -12.33 -19.00 -8.19
CA LYS A 136 -11.33 -18.71 -7.18
C LYS A 136 -10.05 -19.52 -7.46
N LEU A 137 -8.97 -18.81 -7.77
CA LEU A 137 -7.66 -19.42 -7.97
C LEU A 137 -7.13 -19.90 -6.61
N LYS A 138 -7.30 -21.17 -6.30
CA LYS A 138 -6.81 -21.77 -5.04
C LYS A 138 -5.32 -22.06 -5.09
N THR A 139 -4.85 -22.52 -6.25
CA THR A 139 -3.44 -22.79 -6.54
C THR A 139 -3.25 -22.52 -8.04
N PHE A 140 -2.37 -21.62 -8.38
CA PHE A 140 -1.92 -21.41 -9.75
C PHE A 140 -0.40 -21.53 -9.71
N ASP A 141 0.10 -22.68 -10.18
CA ASP A 141 1.53 -22.92 -10.29
C ASP A 141 2.11 -21.90 -11.27
N GLY A 142 2.70 -20.85 -10.75
CA GLY A 142 3.24 -19.79 -11.58
C GLY A 142 2.98 -18.36 -11.09
N LEU A 143 2.04 -18.13 -10.17
CA LEU A 143 1.86 -16.80 -9.58
C LEU A 143 2.59 -16.65 -8.24
N PRO A 144 3.10 -15.43 -7.91
CA PRO A 144 3.60 -15.12 -6.57
C PRO A 144 2.53 -15.34 -5.50
N ALA A 145 2.95 -15.70 -4.29
CA ALA A 145 2.01 -15.85 -3.17
C ALA A 145 1.30 -14.53 -2.82
N SER A 146 1.93 -13.39 -3.07
CA SER A 146 1.30 -12.06 -2.94
C SER A 146 0.09 -11.89 -3.85
N ASN A 147 0.14 -12.39 -5.08
CA ASN A 147 -0.97 -12.34 -6.02
C ASN A 147 -2.13 -13.23 -5.56
N LEU A 148 -1.83 -14.40 -4.98
CA LEU A 148 -2.85 -15.27 -4.41
C LEU A 148 -3.54 -14.64 -3.20
N THR A 149 -2.78 -13.95 -2.35
CA THR A 149 -3.34 -13.19 -1.21
C THR A 149 -4.26 -12.06 -1.68
N PHE A 150 -3.86 -11.30 -2.70
CA PHE A 150 -4.71 -10.27 -3.29
C PHE A 150 -5.99 -10.88 -3.89
N ASN A 151 -5.86 -11.97 -4.66
CA ASN A 151 -7.00 -12.69 -5.22
C ASN A 151 -7.98 -13.15 -4.14
N GLN A 152 -7.47 -13.78 -3.07
CA GLN A 152 -8.31 -14.19 -1.95
C GLN A 152 -9.06 -13.00 -1.34
N THR A 153 -8.38 -11.88 -1.12
CA THR A 153 -9.00 -10.67 -0.55
C THR A 153 -10.03 -10.07 -1.51
N PHE A 154 -9.77 -10.10 -2.82
CA PHE A 154 -10.77 -9.69 -3.83
C PHE A 154 -12.04 -10.54 -3.75
N TRP A 155 -11.90 -11.87 -3.63
CA TRP A 155 -13.06 -12.77 -3.46
C TRP A 155 -13.83 -12.50 -2.16
N GLU A 156 -13.13 -12.26 -1.05
CA GLU A 156 -13.77 -11.90 0.22
C GLU A 156 -14.50 -10.54 0.13
N SER A 157 -13.95 -9.60 -0.61
CA SER A 157 -14.54 -8.26 -0.78
C SER A 157 -15.82 -8.25 -1.62
N LYS A 158 -15.98 -9.17 -2.59
CA LYS A 158 -17.19 -9.29 -3.43
C LYS A 158 -18.46 -9.43 -2.59
N GLU A 159 -18.44 -10.26 -1.56
CA GLU A 159 -19.57 -10.48 -0.67
C GLU A 159 -20.03 -9.18 0.04
N ARG A 160 -19.10 -8.29 0.33
CA ARG A 160 -19.41 -6.99 0.96
C ARG A 160 -20.18 -6.06 0.01
N PHE A 161 -19.92 -6.18 -1.28
CA PHE A 161 -20.50 -5.33 -2.34
C PHE A 161 -21.52 -6.06 -3.21
N LYS A 162 -22.15 -7.13 -2.70
CA LYS A 162 -23.19 -7.88 -3.41
C LYS A 162 -24.42 -7.03 -3.77
N ASP A 163 -24.73 -6.01 -2.96
CA ASP A 163 -25.88 -5.11 -3.16
C ASP A 163 -25.55 -3.96 -4.15
N GLY A 164 -24.38 -4.01 -4.79
CA GLY A 164 -23.91 -3.04 -5.77
C GLY A 164 -22.73 -2.20 -5.31
N TYR A 165 -21.89 -1.80 -6.26
CA TYR A 165 -20.78 -0.89 -6.09
C TYR A 165 -20.64 0.01 -7.31
N SER A 166 -20.81 1.32 -7.12
CA SER A 166 -20.59 2.28 -8.20
C SER A 166 -19.09 2.53 -8.40
N LEU A 167 -18.60 2.25 -9.60
CA LEU A 167 -17.22 2.55 -9.94
C LEU A 167 -16.99 4.07 -9.97
N PRO A 168 -15.80 4.55 -9.60
CA PRO A 168 -15.50 5.99 -9.58
C PRO A 168 -15.39 6.60 -10.99
N PHE A 169 -15.59 5.84 -12.04
CA PHE A 169 -15.49 6.28 -13.44
C PHE A 169 -16.49 5.53 -14.34
N GLY A 170 -16.79 6.13 -15.50
CA GLY A 170 -17.56 5.48 -16.58
C GLY A 170 -19.05 5.28 -16.32
N ASN A 171 -19.62 5.84 -15.24
CA ASN A 171 -21.01 5.60 -14.82
C ASN A 171 -21.37 4.10 -14.81
N LEU A 172 -20.46 3.29 -14.26
CA LEU A 172 -20.56 1.85 -14.22
C LEU A 172 -20.89 1.37 -12.81
N ASN A 173 -21.73 0.35 -12.72
CA ASN A 173 -22.02 -0.34 -11.47
C ASN A 173 -21.52 -1.78 -11.54
N TYR A 174 -20.98 -2.24 -10.42
CA TYR A 174 -20.64 -3.62 -10.20
C TYR A 174 -21.70 -4.29 -9.34
N GLU A 175 -22.08 -5.50 -9.71
CA GLU A 175 -23.00 -6.35 -8.95
C GLU A 175 -22.42 -7.76 -8.84
N TYR A 176 -22.57 -8.38 -7.67
CA TYR A 176 -22.12 -9.75 -7.43
C TYR A 176 -23.28 -10.67 -7.14
N ASP A 177 -23.53 -11.61 -8.07
CA ASP A 177 -24.46 -12.70 -7.89
C ASP A 177 -23.77 -13.83 -7.11
N SER A 178 -23.97 -13.85 -5.80
CA SER A 178 -23.35 -14.81 -4.89
C SER A 178 -23.87 -16.25 -5.06
N LEU A 179 -25.08 -16.43 -5.60
CA LEU A 179 -25.66 -17.76 -5.84
C LEU A 179 -24.98 -18.48 -7.02
N ASN A 180 -24.70 -17.70 -8.07
CA ASN A 180 -24.09 -18.24 -9.29
C ASN A 180 -22.58 -17.94 -9.38
N ASP A 181 -22.01 -17.21 -8.41
CA ASP A 181 -20.63 -16.75 -8.38
C ASP A 181 -20.25 -15.95 -9.63
N ILE A 182 -21.13 -15.04 -10.05
CA ILE A 182 -20.94 -14.21 -11.24
C ILE A 182 -20.80 -12.75 -10.86
N SER A 183 -19.74 -12.12 -11.36
CA SER A 183 -19.52 -10.68 -11.26
C SER A 183 -20.03 -9.98 -12.52
N TRP A 184 -20.92 -9.02 -12.34
CA TRP A 184 -21.53 -8.25 -13.41
C TRP A 184 -21.05 -6.79 -13.42
N ILE A 185 -20.94 -6.23 -14.61
CA ILE A 185 -20.73 -4.81 -14.84
C ILE A 185 -21.94 -4.29 -15.60
N GLU A 186 -22.58 -3.26 -15.06
CA GLU A 186 -23.74 -2.61 -15.63
C GLU A 186 -23.39 -1.19 -16.09
N GLY A 187 -23.66 -0.88 -17.33
CA GLY A 187 -23.66 0.46 -17.92
C GLY A 187 -25.08 0.97 -18.11
N CYS A 188 -25.23 2.08 -18.84
CA CYS A 188 -26.54 2.73 -19.04
C CYS A 188 -27.55 1.80 -19.72
N ASP A 189 -27.13 0.96 -20.67
CA ASP A 189 -27.98 0.17 -21.55
C ASP A 189 -27.45 -1.26 -21.79
N TYR A 190 -26.47 -1.68 -21.02
CA TYR A 190 -25.88 -3.01 -21.15
C TYR A 190 -25.48 -3.59 -19.79
N ARG A 191 -25.40 -4.94 -19.76
CA ARG A 191 -24.89 -5.73 -18.65
C ARG A 191 -23.99 -6.83 -19.19
N VAL A 192 -22.74 -6.89 -18.72
CA VAL A 192 -21.75 -7.88 -19.13
C VAL A 192 -21.08 -8.52 -17.92
N ARG A 193 -20.61 -9.76 -18.08
CA ARG A 193 -19.77 -10.38 -17.04
C ARG A 193 -18.43 -9.66 -16.95
N LEU A 194 -17.87 -9.56 -15.75
CA LEU A 194 -16.56 -8.96 -15.53
C LEU A 194 -15.47 -9.55 -16.44
N ILE A 195 -15.49 -10.86 -16.66
CA ILE A 195 -14.55 -11.56 -17.56
C ILE A 195 -14.63 -11.10 -19.02
N ASN A 196 -15.77 -10.56 -19.44
CA ASN A 196 -16.02 -10.03 -20.78
C ASN A 196 -15.92 -8.50 -20.84
N ALA A 197 -15.67 -7.84 -19.70
CA ALA A 197 -15.50 -6.40 -19.66
C ALA A 197 -14.15 -5.98 -20.27
N SER A 198 -13.98 -4.68 -20.51
CA SER A 198 -12.70 -4.15 -21.01
C SER A 198 -11.55 -4.40 -20.03
N SER A 199 -10.33 -4.49 -20.56
CA SER A 199 -9.11 -4.67 -19.75
C SER A 199 -8.97 -3.61 -18.65
N GLY A 200 -9.37 -2.36 -18.90
CA GLY A 200 -9.37 -1.29 -17.92
C GLY A 200 -10.29 -1.60 -16.73
N ILE A 201 -11.52 -2.08 -16.98
CA ILE A 201 -12.46 -2.47 -15.92
C ILE A 201 -11.92 -3.69 -15.15
N GLN A 202 -11.42 -4.71 -15.87
CA GLN A 202 -10.86 -5.91 -15.28
C GLN A 202 -9.64 -5.60 -14.39
N SER A 203 -8.84 -4.60 -14.75
CA SER A 203 -7.70 -4.14 -13.95
C SER A 203 -8.14 -3.29 -12.76
N ALA A 204 -9.06 -2.35 -12.95
CA ALA A 204 -9.40 -1.34 -11.97
C ALA A 204 -10.36 -1.82 -10.88
N LEU A 205 -11.38 -2.61 -11.24
CA LEU A 205 -12.42 -3.06 -10.29
C LEU A 205 -11.84 -3.75 -9.05
N PRO A 206 -10.89 -4.71 -9.18
CA PRO A 206 -10.30 -5.34 -7.99
C PRO A 206 -9.58 -4.35 -7.08
N VAL A 207 -8.91 -3.34 -7.65
CA VAL A 207 -8.25 -2.28 -6.87
C VAL A 207 -9.28 -1.47 -6.08
N CYS A 208 -10.36 -1.03 -6.75
CA CYS A 208 -11.42 -0.25 -6.12
C CYS A 208 -12.06 -1.02 -4.95
N ILE A 209 -12.55 -2.22 -5.22
CA ILE A 209 -13.28 -3.03 -4.23
C ILE A 209 -12.39 -3.41 -3.05
N VAL A 210 -11.17 -3.89 -3.30
CA VAL A 210 -10.25 -4.31 -2.22
C VAL A 210 -9.82 -3.12 -1.38
N SER A 211 -9.51 -1.98 -2.01
CA SER A 211 -9.09 -0.78 -1.27
C SER A 211 -10.22 -0.24 -0.40
N ASP A 212 -11.44 -0.12 -0.93
CA ASP A 212 -12.60 0.31 -0.15
C ASP A 212 -12.95 -0.68 0.95
N TYR A 213 -12.96 -1.97 0.66
CA TYR A 213 -13.24 -3.02 1.64
C TYR A 213 -12.29 -2.94 2.84
N LEU A 214 -10.99 -2.92 2.58
CA LEU A 214 -9.98 -2.91 3.63
C LEU A 214 -9.89 -1.55 4.36
N GLY A 215 -10.08 -0.45 3.63
CA GLY A 215 -10.17 0.88 4.22
C GLY A 215 -11.33 0.98 5.21
N ASN A 216 -12.50 0.45 4.84
CA ASN A 216 -13.67 0.40 5.71
C ASN A 216 -13.47 -0.50 6.94
N ILE A 217 -12.79 -1.65 6.81
CA ILE A 217 -12.45 -2.50 7.96
C ILE A 217 -11.60 -1.72 8.97
N VAL A 218 -10.61 -0.98 8.51
CA VAL A 218 -9.72 -0.20 9.38
C VAL A 218 -10.47 0.98 9.98
N ALA A 219 -11.21 1.74 9.18
CA ALA A 219 -11.96 2.93 9.64
C ALA A 219 -13.07 2.58 10.64
N SER A 220 -13.70 1.40 10.51
CA SER A 220 -14.73 0.95 11.45
C SER A 220 -14.19 0.60 12.84
N GLY A 221 -12.87 0.38 12.98
CA GLY A 221 -12.23 -0.01 14.23
C GLY A 221 -12.70 -1.36 14.78
N ASN A 222 -13.32 -2.20 13.95
CA ASN A 222 -13.79 -3.52 14.34
C ASN A 222 -12.64 -4.46 14.69
N GLU A 223 -12.93 -5.47 15.49
CA GLU A 223 -11.94 -6.49 15.83
C GLU A 223 -11.51 -7.26 14.58
N ARG A 224 -10.20 -7.52 14.50
CA ARG A 224 -9.62 -8.32 13.40
C ARG A 224 -9.79 -9.82 13.68
N PRO A 225 -9.86 -10.65 12.64
CA PRO A 225 -9.74 -12.08 12.83
C PRO A 225 -8.40 -12.42 13.51
N MET A 226 -8.45 -13.19 14.58
CA MET A 226 -7.28 -13.66 15.32
C MET A 226 -7.22 -15.19 15.27
N SER A 227 -6.02 -15.72 15.24
CA SER A 227 -5.83 -17.16 15.39
C SER A 227 -6.19 -17.62 16.82
N VAL A 228 -6.53 -18.89 16.98
CA VAL A 228 -6.84 -19.47 18.31
C VAL A 228 -5.68 -19.23 19.30
N LYS A 229 -4.44 -19.33 18.83
CA LYS A 229 -3.25 -19.09 19.66
C LYS A 229 -3.16 -17.62 20.13
N GLU A 230 -3.44 -16.68 19.24
CA GLU A 230 -3.46 -15.24 19.58
C GLU A 230 -4.56 -14.92 20.60
N LEU A 231 -5.76 -15.49 20.42
CA LEU A 231 -6.88 -15.34 21.36
C LEU A 231 -6.55 -15.89 22.75
N GLN A 232 -6.02 -17.11 22.82
CA GLN A 232 -5.62 -17.73 24.09
C GLN A 232 -4.54 -16.91 24.80
N LYS A 233 -3.58 -16.36 24.03
CA LYS A 233 -2.56 -15.52 24.61
C LYS A 233 -3.12 -14.21 25.14
N LEU A 234 -3.98 -13.54 24.37
CA LEU A 234 -4.65 -12.30 24.78
C LEU A 234 -5.45 -12.50 26.08
N GLN A 235 -6.20 -13.61 26.16
CA GLN A 235 -6.93 -13.97 27.36
C GLN A 235 -6.01 -14.15 28.57
N LYS A 236 -4.92 -14.88 28.39
CA LYS A 236 -3.92 -15.11 29.45
C LYS A 236 -3.24 -13.82 29.93
N GLU A 237 -2.92 -12.91 29.02
CA GLU A 237 -2.35 -11.60 29.36
C GLU A 237 -3.37 -10.71 30.09
N THR A 238 -4.63 -10.73 29.63
CA THR A 238 -5.74 -10.04 30.30
C THR A 238 -5.93 -10.51 31.73
N SER A 239 -6.01 -11.83 31.95
CA SER A 239 -6.14 -12.41 33.31
C SER A 239 -4.98 -11.99 34.21
N LYS A 240 -3.72 -12.08 33.73
CA LYS A 240 -2.55 -11.64 34.50
C LYS A 240 -2.60 -10.17 34.93
N ILE A 241 -3.10 -9.27 34.08
CA ILE A 241 -3.24 -7.85 34.43
C ILE A 241 -4.33 -7.67 35.47
N MET A 242 -5.48 -8.32 35.29
CA MET A 242 -6.61 -8.21 36.20
C MET A 242 -6.29 -8.77 37.59
N GLU A 243 -5.61 -9.91 37.69
CA GLU A 243 -5.23 -10.61 38.92
C GLU A 243 -4.06 -9.96 39.66
N ASN A 244 -3.35 -9.00 39.04
CA ASN A 244 -2.19 -8.36 39.67
C ASN A 244 -2.62 -7.30 40.68
N GLU A 245 -2.56 -7.64 41.97
CA GLU A 245 -2.94 -6.76 43.09
C GLU A 245 -1.98 -5.58 43.27
N ASN A 246 -0.76 -5.62 42.72
CA ASN A 246 0.23 -4.56 42.86
C ASN A 246 0.01 -3.40 41.87
N LEU A 247 -0.94 -3.52 40.93
CA LEU A 247 -1.24 -2.50 39.95
C LEU A 247 -2.49 -1.70 40.38
N SER A 248 -2.39 -0.37 40.28
CA SER A 248 -3.58 0.49 40.46
C SER A 248 -4.55 0.29 39.27
N ASP A 249 -5.85 0.59 39.53
CA ASP A 249 -6.90 0.45 38.51
C ASP A 249 -6.62 1.30 37.28
N SER A 250 -6.02 2.47 37.43
CA SER A 250 -5.62 3.33 36.31
C SER A 250 -4.54 2.69 35.43
N VAL A 251 -3.57 2.00 36.03
CA VAL A 251 -2.51 1.27 35.31
C VAL A 251 -3.10 0.02 34.66
N LYS A 252 -3.95 -0.75 35.36
CA LYS A 252 -4.66 -1.89 34.78
C LYS A 252 -5.46 -1.48 33.54
N ASN A 253 -6.25 -0.42 33.64
CA ASN A 253 -7.04 0.11 32.52
C ASN A 253 -6.18 0.54 31.34
N ALA A 254 -5.04 1.21 31.59
CA ALA A 254 -4.10 1.59 30.54
C ALA A 254 -3.49 0.36 29.85
N MET A 255 -3.09 -0.67 30.61
CA MET A 255 -2.57 -1.92 30.08
C MET A 255 -3.61 -2.71 29.28
N LEU A 256 -4.86 -2.78 29.77
CA LEU A 256 -5.96 -3.44 29.06
C LEU A 256 -6.30 -2.69 27.77
N LYS A 257 -6.30 -1.36 27.77
CA LYS A 257 -6.49 -0.55 26.57
C LYS A 257 -5.38 -0.82 25.53
N HIS A 258 -4.13 -0.92 25.99
CA HIS A 258 -2.99 -1.27 25.14
C HIS A 258 -3.10 -2.70 24.58
N LEU A 259 -3.57 -3.67 25.37
CA LEU A 259 -3.84 -5.04 24.91
C LEU A 259 -4.97 -5.08 23.87
N SER A 260 -6.07 -4.37 24.12
CA SER A 260 -7.19 -4.33 23.18
C SER A 260 -6.83 -3.64 21.86
N SER A 261 -5.84 -2.73 21.85
CA SER A 261 -5.36 -2.15 20.58
C SER A 261 -4.73 -3.17 19.64
N ARG A 262 -4.22 -4.30 20.14
CA ARG A 262 -3.70 -5.41 19.34
C ARG A 262 -4.80 -6.24 18.66
N SER A 263 -6.05 -6.14 19.12
CA SER A 263 -7.19 -6.85 18.51
C SER A 263 -7.78 -6.12 17.30
N ARG A 264 -7.29 -4.92 16.98
CA ARG A 264 -7.80 -4.08 15.88
C ARG A 264 -6.69 -3.66 14.93
N TYR A 265 -7.09 -3.34 13.71
CA TYR A 265 -6.20 -2.61 12.80
C TYR A 265 -6.32 -1.12 13.09
N ASN A 266 -5.18 -0.43 13.13
CA ASN A 266 -5.12 1.04 13.32
C ASN A 266 -4.83 1.79 12.05
N CYS A 267 -4.23 1.13 11.06
CA CYS A 267 -3.92 1.72 9.78
C CYS A 267 -4.01 0.72 8.64
N PHE A 268 -4.27 1.25 7.46
CA PHE A 268 -4.23 0.53 6.20
C PHE A 268 -2.98 0.93 5.41
N VAL A 269 -2.12 -0.03 5.16
CA VAL A 269 -0.97 0.10 4.27
C VAL A 269 -1.37 -0.45 2.91
N ASN A 270 -1.74 0.44 2.00
CA ASN A 270 -2.18 0.10 0.65
C ASN A 270 -1.03 0.31 -0.34
N ILE A 271 -0.57 -0.76 -0.95
CA ILE A 271 0.53 -0.76 -1.91
C ILE A 271 -0.05 -1.14 -3.26
N VAL A 272 -0.11 -0.22 -4.21
CA VAL A 272 -0.73 -0.44 -5.52
C VAL A 272 0.28 -0.23 -6.62
N GLU A 273 0.57 -1.29 -7.36
CA GLU A 273 1.39 -1.18 -8.57
C GLU A 273 0.51 -0.77 -9.74
N GLU A 274 1.01 0.22 -10.48
CA GLU A 274 0.44 0.72 -11.74
C GLU A 274 -1.09 0.93 -11.67
N PRO A 275 -1.61 1.80 -10.78
CA PRO A 275 -3.04 2.05 -10.66
C PRO A 275 -3.68 2.53 -11.97
N GLU A 276 -2.89 3.10 -12.85
CA GLU A 276 -3.26 3.61 -14.18
C GLU A 276 -3.45 2.52 -15.25
N LEU A 277 -3.08 1.28 -14.98
CA LEU A 277 -2.99 0.20 -15.97
C LEU A 277 -4.28 0.04 -16.77
N SER A 278 -4.17 0.19 -18.10
CA SER A 278 -5.27 0.08 -19.07
C SER A 278 -6.41 1.09 -18.90
N LEU A 279 -6.21 2.17 -18.14
CA LEU A 279 -7.20 3.21 -17.92
C LEU A 279 -6.96 4.43 -18.80
N PHE A 280 -8.07 5.06 -19.25
CA PHE A 280 -8.04 6.39 -19.86
C PHE A 280 -7.69 7.47 -18.80
N PRO A 281 -7.04 8.59 -19.16
CA PRO A 281 -6.55 9.58 -18.19
C PRO A 281 -7.56 10.08 -17.17
N GLU A 282 -8.82 10.29 -17.57
CA GLU A 282 -9.89 10.69 -16.66
C GLU A 282 -10.20 9.60 -15.62
N SER A 283 -10.24 8.35 -16.06
CA SER A 283 -10.43 7.18 -15.18
C SER A 283 -9.25 6.97 -14.25
N GLN A 284 -8.01 7.25 -14.70
CA GLN A 284 -6.82 7.24 -13.86
C GLN A 284 -6.95 8.27 -12.72
N ASN A 285 -7.40 9.49 -13.03
CA ASN A 285 -7.64 10.52 -12.02
C ASN A 285 -8.68 10.07 -10.98
N SER A 286 -9.78 9.47 -11.44
CA SER A 286 -10.83 8.95 -10.55
C SER A 286 -10.31 7.80 -9.67
N MET A 287 -9.48 6.91 -10.21
CA MET A 287 -8.82 5.85 -9.45
C MET A 287 -7.91 6.41 -8.35
N ILE A 288 -7.07 7.37 -8.68
CA ILE A 288 -6.17 8.02 -7.71
C ILE A 288 -6.96 8.74 -6.63
N ARG A 289 -8.04 9.46 -6.99
CA ARG A 289 -8.93 10.09 -6.01
C ARG A 289 -9.50 9.05 -5.04
N LEU A 290 -9.99 7.92 -5.53
CA LEU A 290 -10.47 6.83 -4.66
C LEU A 290 -9.39 6.36 -3.68
N LEU A 291 -8.18 6.07 -4.18
CA LEU A 291 -7.07 5.60 -3.33
C LEU A 291 -6.69 6.64 -2.27
N CYS A 292 -6.67 7.93 -2.63
CA CYS A 292 -6.41 9.02 -1.69
C CYS A 292 -7.53 9.17 -0.65
N LYS A 293 -8.80 9.06 -1.05
CA LYS A 293 -9.94 9.05 -0.11
C LYS A 293 -9.81 7.93 0.91
N VAL A 294 -9.55 6.72 0.46
CA VAL A 294 -9.34 5.57 1.36
C VAL A 294 -8.15 5.81 2.29
N ASN A 295 -7.05 6.37 1.76
CA ASN A 295 -5.87 6.70 2.55
C ASN A 295 -6.14 7.80 3.58
N ASN A 296 -7.01 8.75 3.29
CA ASN A 296 -7.42 9.81 4.21
C ASN A 296 -8.42 9.37 5.27
N GLY A 297 -8.96 8.15 5.16
CA GLY A 297 -9.91 7.59 6.12
C GLY A 297 -9.39 7.48 7.55
N THR A 298 -8.05 7.35 7.74
CA THR A 298 -7.39 7.47 9.05
C THR A 298 -6.07 8.22 8.93
N THR A 299 -5.59 8.77 10.03
CA THR A 299 -4.32 9.55 10.06
C THR A 299 -3.11 8.69 9.78
N ASP A 300 -3.15 7.43 10.18
CA ASP A 300 -2.01 6.49 10.14
C ASP A 300 -1.99 5.61 8.88
N ASN A 301 -2.96 5.76 7.98
CA ASN A 301 -2.95 5.06 6.70
C ASN A 301 -1.75 5.49 5.84
N MET A 302 -1.26 4.54 5.06
CA MET A 302 -0.18 4.76 4.11
C MET A 302 -0.55 4.24 2.72
N LEU A 303 -0.27 5.06 1.71
CA LEU A 303 -0.45 4.73 0.30
C LEU A 303 0.91 4.73 -0.40
N LEU A 304 1.25 3.60 -1.02
CA LEU A 304 2.44 3.47 -1.87
C LEU A 304 1.99 3.16 -3.30
N LEU A 305 2.47 3.95 -4.23
CA LEU A 305 2.14 3.82 -5.66
C LEU A 305 3.41 3.63 -6.47
N THR A 306 3.39 2.71 -7.42
CA THR A 306 4.37 2.67 -8.51
C THR A 306 3.67 3.06 -9.80
N SER A 307 4.32 3.82 -10.66
CA SER A 307 3.72 4.27 -11.92
C SER A 307 4.75 4.38 -13.02
N HIS A 308 4.30 4.12 -14.24
CA HIS A 308 5.01 4.45 -15.48
C HIS A 308 4.43 5.71 -16.13
N SER A 309 3.32 6.23 -15.60
CA SER A 309 2.68 7.41 -16.14
C SER A 309 3.45 8.67 -15.72
N PRO A 310 3.81 9.52 -16.67
CA PRO A 310 4.38 10.83 -16.38
C PRO A 310 3.34 11.81 -15.83
N TYR A 311 2.07 11.48 -15.95
CA TYR A 311 0.98 12.34 -15.49
C TYR A 311 0.91 12.35 -13.98
N THR A 312 1.24 13.48 -13.42
CA THR A 312 1.30 13.69 -11.99
C THR A 312 -0.11 13.94 -11.43
N LEU A 313 -0.92 12.88 -11.47
CA LEU A 313 -2.32 12.91 -11.01
C LEU A 313 -2.44 13.41 -9.56
N LEU A 314 -1.37 13.26 -8.77
CA LEU A 314 -1.32 13.75 -7.40
C LEU A 314 -1.20 15.28 -7.32
N ASN A 315 -0.64 15.96 -8.34
CA ASN A 315 -0.44 17.40 -8.30
C ASN A 315 -1.75 18.17 -8.10
N ASN A 316 -2.82 17.76 -8.76
CA ASN A 316 -4.12 18.40 -8.61
C ASN A 316 -4.65 18.31 -7.17
N LEU A 317 -4.37 17.21 -6.47
CA LEU A 317 -4.81 16.97 -5.10
C LEU A 317 -3.98 17.80 -4.10
N VAL A 318 -2.68 17.98 -4.39
CA VAL A 318 -1.78 18.86 -3.62
C VAL A 318 -2.15 20.33 -3.83
N LEU A 319 -2.42 20.73 -5.07
CA LEU A 319 -2.86 22.12 -5.39
C LEU A 319 -4.18 22.45 -4.72
N ALA A 320 -5.14 21.52 -4.76
CA ALA A 320 -6.42 21.67 -4.08
C ALA A 320 -6.25 21.85 -2.57
N TYR A 321 -5.41 21.02 -1.92
CA TYR A 321 -5.07 21.18 -0.51
C TYR A 321 -4.54 22.59 -0.20
N LYS A 322 -3.54 23.05 -0.97
CA LYS A 322 -2.93 24.37 -0.74
C LYS A 322 -3.89 25.53 -0.94
N ALA A 323 -4.71 25.45 -1.99
CA ALA A 323 -5.73 26.47 -2.27
C ALA A 323 -6.80 26.47 -1.17
N TYR A 324 -7.20 25.30 -0.68
CA TYR A 324 -8.17 25.15 0.40
C TYR A 324 -7.63 25.71 1.72
N GLU A 325 -6.40 25.35 2.12
CA GLU A 325 -5.81 25.81 3.39
C GLU A 325 -5.55 27.32 3.42
N LYS A 326 -5.14 27.93 2.30
CA LYS A 326 -4.81 29.35 2.20
C LYS A 326 -5.98 30.24 1.81
N GLY A 327 -7.07 29.64 1.30
CA GLY A 327 -8.20 30.37 0.76
C GLY A 327 -9.17 30.88 1.83
N ASP A 328 -9.89 31.93 1.51
CA ASP A 328 -11.08 32.36 2.24
C ASP A 328 -12.26 31.37 2.04
N ASP A 329 -13.39 31.60 2.69
CA ASP A 329 -14.56 30.72 2.64
C ASP A 329 -15.12 30.55 1.22
N ASN A 330 -14.93 31.54 0.34
CA ASN A 330 -15.38 31.46 -1.05
C ASN A 330 -14.47 30.56 -1.87
N ILE A 331 -13.15 30.75 -1.74
CA ILE A 331 -12.14 29.88 -2.38
C ILE A 331 -12.29 28.43 -1.90
N LYS A 332 -12.48 28.23 -0.58
CA LYS A 332 -12.70 26.90 -0.01
C LYS A 332 -13.90 26.19 -0.64
N ARG A 333 -15.02 26.89 -0.81
CA ARG A 333 -16.20 26.33 -1.49
C ARG A 333 -15.90 25.97 -2.93
N MET A 334 -15.32 26.87 -3.69
CA MET A 334 -14.99 26.64 -5.11
C MET A 334 -14.03 25.45 -5.28
N VAL A 335 -13.02 25.36 -4.43
CA VAL A 335 -12.07 24.24 -4.47
C VAL A 335 -12.77 22.92 -4.11
N ALA A 336 -13.62 22.92 -3.07
CA ALA A 336 -14.34 21.73 -2.66
C ALA A 336 -15.35 21.20 -3.70
N GLU A 337 -15.89 22.06 -4.55
CA GLU A 337 -16.73 21.68 -5.70
C GLU A 337 -15.93 20.95 -6.79
N ILE A 338 -14.65 21.33 -7.00
CA ILE A 338 -13.76 20.72 -8.01
C ILE A 338 -13.07 19.48 -7.47
N VAL A 339 -12.48 19.60 -6.29
CA VAL A 339 -11.77 18.52 -5.56
C VAL A 339 -12.20 18.55 -4.10
N PRO A 340 -13.15 17.71 -3.70
CA PRO A 340 -13.57 17.59 -2.30
C PRO A 340 -12.39 17.32 -1.34
N PRO A 341 -12.44 17.85 -0.10
CA PRO A 341 -11.33 17.76 0.88
C PRO A 341 -10.87 16.33 1.19
N GLU A 342 -11.75 15.34 1.08
CA GLU A 342 -11.45 13.92 1.29
C GLU A 342 -10.39 13.35 0.34
N TYR A 343 -10.13 14.02 -0.79
CA TYR A 343 -9.12 13.66 -1.78
C TYR A 343 -7.80 14.43 -1.61
N HIS A 344 -7.77 15.47 -0.79
CA HIS A 344 -6.64 16.36 -0.65
C HIS A 344 -5.38 15.63 -0.14
N ILE A 345 -4.22 16.07 -0.61
CA ILE A 345 -2.92 15.61 -0.16
C ILE A 345 -2.14 16.79 0.40
N ASP A 346 -1.79 16.72 1.68
CA ASP A 346 -0.83 17.63 2.29
C ASP A 346 0.56 17.38 1.66
N PRO A 347 1.20 18.39 1.07
CA PRO A 347 2.53 18.25 0.46
C PRO A 347 3.60 17.76 1.45
N GLU A 348 3.47 18.06 2.74
CA GLU A 348 4.39 17.54 3.75
C GLU A 348 4.21 16.04 4.02
N SER A 349 3.06 15.48 3.64
CA SER A 349 2.76 14.06 3.76
C SER A 349 3.07 13.26 2.48
N LEU A 350 3.62 13.89 1.44
CA LEU A 350 3.93 13.27 0.15
C LEU A 350 5.44 13.10 -0.03
N THR A 351 5.84 11.94 -0.58
CA THR A 351 7.15 11.74 -1.21
C THR A 351 6.97 11.23 -2.62
N ALA A 352 7.81 11.67 -3.53
CA ALA A 352 7.85 11.17 -4.91
C ALA A 352 9.29 11.06 -5.39
N PHE A 353 9.62 9.90 -5.95
CA PHE A 353 10.95 9.58 -6.46
C PHE A 353 10.87 9.09 -7.89
N SER A 354 11.79 9.58 -8.73
CA SER A 354 12.07 9.01 -10.03
C SER A 354 13.25 8.06 -9.93
N LEU A 355 13.07 6.85 -10.42
CA LEU A 355 14.12 5.84 -10.50
C LEU A 355 14.67 5.80 -11.94
N THR A 356 15.99 5.81 -12.03
CA THR A 356 16.72 5.78 -13.31
C THR A 356 17.74 4.65 -13.30
N GLU A 357 18.18 4.23 -14.48
CA GLU A 357 19.25 3.22 -14.61
C GLU A 357 20.66 3.78 -14.36
N ALA A 358 20.81 5.11 -14.42
CA ALA A 358 22.11 5.77 -14.41
C ALA A 358 22.59 6.17 -13.02
N GLY A 359 23.89 6.04 -12.76
CA GLY A 359 24.58 6.60 -11.59
C GLY A 359 24.78 5.68 -10.40
N MET A 360 25.47 6.16 -9.35
CA MET A 360 25.69 5.45 -8.09
C MET A 360 24.38 5.37 -7.29
N GLU A 361 23.60 6.45 -7.30
CA GLU A 361 22.25 6.52 -6.76
C GLU A 361 21.29 6.53 -7.93
N ASN A 362 20.49 5.47 -8.03
CA ASN A 362 19.53 5.34 -9.12
C ASN A 362 18.12 5.81 -8.72
N TYR A 363 18.05 6.84 -7.91
CA TYR A 363 16.81 7.53 -7.56
C TYR A 363 17.04 9.01 -7.32
N GLN A 364 16.03 9.82 -7.56
CA GLN A 364 16.01 11.25 -7.22
C GLN A 364 14.63 11.70 -6.79
N SER A 365 14.57 12.62 -5.81
CA SER A 365 13.31 13.30 -5.50
C SER A 365 12.86 14.14 -6.69
N VAL A 366 11.59 14.03 -7.03
CA VAL A 366 10.96 14.82 -8.09
C VAL A 366 10.01 15.90 -7.55
N LEU A 367 9.95 16.04 -6.22
CA LEU A 367 9.18 17.11 -5.60
C LEU A 367 9.97 18.43 -5.66
N SER A 368 9.29 19.49 -6.11
CA SER A 368 9.80 20.85 -6.02
C SER A 368 9.81 21.29 -4.56
N GLU A 369 10.98 21.72 -4.05
CA GLU A 369 11.13 22.21 -2.67
C GLU A 369 10.22 23.41 -2.37
N SER A 370 10.00 24.30 -3.35
CA SER A 370 9.18 25.50 -3.18
C SER A 370 7.67 25.22 -3.25
N SER A 371 7.25 24.31 -4.13
CA SER A 371 5.84 24.06 -4.38
C SER A 371 5.32 22.74 -3.82
N GLY A 372 6.19 21.77 -3.48
CA GLY A 372 5.80 20.43 -3.06
C GLY A 372 5.03 19.66 -4.14
N ILE A 373 5.12 20.11 -5.40
CA ILE A 373 4.47 19.52 -6.57
C ILE A 373 5.52 18.70 -7.31
N ILE A 374 5.09 17.63 -7.95
CA ILE A 374 5.95 16.83 -8.81
C ILE A 374 6.28 17.67 -10.06
N SER A 375 7.58 17.98 -10.23
CA SER A 375 8.05 18.96 -11.20
C SER A 375 8.73 18.37 -12.43
N LYS A 376 9.06 17.06 -12.41
CA LYS A 376 9.72 16.39 -13.54
C LYS A 376 8.74 15.51 -14.30
N ASN A 377 8.70 15.73 -15.62
CA ASN A 377 7.96 14.91 -16.55
C ASN A 377 8.88 14.64 -17.77
N ASP A 378 9.43 13.43 -17.87
CA ASP A 378 10.38 13.08 -18.94
C ASP A 378 9.73 13.06 -20.34
N LEU A 379 8.39 12.93 -20.44
CA LEU A 379 7.68 13.07 -21.72
C LEU A 379 7.62 14.51 -22.21
N ASP A 380 7.49 15.47 -21.31
CA ASP A 380 7.49 16.89 -21.67
C ASP A 380 8.88 17.38 -22.03
N SER A 381 9.94 16.71 -21.53
CA SER A 381 11.34 17.09 -21.82
C SER A 381 11.67 17.03 -23.32
N VAL A 382 11.14 16.05 -24.04
CA VAL A 382 11.32 15.94 -25.48
C VAL A 382 10.58 17.06 -26.20
N SER A 383 9.37 17.36 -25.80
CA SER A 383 8.58 18.49 -26.35
C SER A 383 9.24 19.83 -26.04
N GLU A 384 9.77 20.00 -24.84
CA GLU A 384 10.53 21.20 -24.45
C GLU A 384 11.81 21.37 -25.25
N LEU A 385 12.55 20.29 -25.48
CA LEU A 385 13.75 20.29 -26.31
C LEU A 385 13.41 20.70 -27.75
N ILE A 386 12.37 20.10 -28.34
CA ILE A 386 11.89 20.45 -29.66
C ILE A 386 11.47 21.92 -29.72
N MET A 387 10.71 22.41 -28.74
CA MET A 387 10.28 23.81 -28.68
C MET A 387 11.46 24.79 -28.55
N ARG A 388 12.53 24.42 -27.82
CA ARG A 388 13.74 25.24 -27.70
C ARG A 388 14.55 25.33 -29.00
N GLU A 389 14.53 24.27 -29.80
CA GLU A 389 15.25 24.27 -31.09
C GLU A 389 14.44 24.99 -32.21
N PHE A 390 13.13 25.15 -32.05
CA PHE A 390 12.26 25.80 -33.04
C PHE A 390 11.83 27.25 -32.70
N ASN A 391 12.19 27.76 -31.52
CA ASN A 391 12.02 29.16 -31.11
C ASN A 391 13.36 29.89 -31.05
#